data_9f3f9bfa1a4f1928644b60c1fa0b08c0
#
_entry.id   9f3f9bfa1a4f1928644b60c1fa0b08c0
#
_cell.length_a   1.000
_cell.length_b   1.000
_cell.length_c   1.000
_cell.angle_alpha   90.00
_cell.angle_beta   90.00
_cell.angle_gamma   90.00
#
_symmetry.space_group_name_H-M   'P 1'
#
loop_
_entity.id
_entity.type
_entity.pdbx_description
1 polymer ?
#
loop_
_entity_poly.entity_id
_entity_poly.type
_entity_poly.pdbx_seq_one_letter_code
_entity_poly.pdbx_strand_id
1 'polypeptide(L)'
;MYIKRIKVDNFRGIKKMDWILENKLLCLIGSSDSTKTTILDAIEFALYPYWNLNITNTDFYECNTENPILIQLTLGDLPEEFINENAYGLYIRKFVDDNSNDEPEEDDDIFLTIQLSISEFFEPEWKVITNRNMEKPISYKDRAKLSIARIGENIDKDFYIGRNSILKSYIDDTEELNSQLFDILQSVKRQNIDTSSITSAFSNIKKVIDDYNIKLNSQLGLEIEMKNSDLNISNIGISDGLIPLNKKGTGTKRLLSSILNLEGDNNQNCILIDEIEHGLEPYRIADLLYKLKKKKRQSVITTHSPIPITELDYHNLFVCRSENGETKCLKIPEEFQGLLRKFPYAFLSRKILITEGATEWGIIRKFNEIWNDENFSLAYSSGIIVDGHGGSGTITKAKQFKKLGYDVAIFIDGDDSTTNEQANKLQDIKVFKLQDKYNTEKRILEDIKFDNLKRLIDIMVQIKDEILVERYMEEFFGISTLDINDVKDSFQEKDIKDKLYNILIKKNSKDKDIFKGTVYGKYLGELIHDLSTTDLKNSEIISLLNEVRIWCNGI
;
A
#
# COMPACT_ATOMS: atom_id res chain seq x y z
N MET A 1 7.46 1.86 25.30
CA MET A 1 6.64 0.65 24.99
C MET A 1 6.56 0.43 23.49
N TYR A 2 6.53 -0.82 23.02
CA TYR A 2 6.27 -1.22 21.66
C TYR A 2 5.44 -2.52 21.61
N ILE A 3 4.75 -2.75 20.51
CA ILE A 3 3.97 -3.96 20.27
C ILE A 3 4.89 -4.99 19.63
N LYS A 4 5.05 -6.15 20.27
CA LYS A 4 5.86 -7.28 19.77
C LYS A 4 5.03 -8.27 18.96
N ARG A 5 3.79 -8.54 19.38
CA ARG A 5 2.89 -9.51 18.73
C ARG A 5 1.44 -9.03 18.82
N ILE A 6 0.68 -9.28 17.78
CA ILE A 6 -0.76 -9.13 17.76
C ILE A 6 -1.42 -10.45 17.34
N LYS A 7 -2.41 -10.91 18.10
CA LYS A 7 -3.32 -11.99 17.71
C LYS A 7 -4.74 -11.46 17.68
N VAL A 8 -5.48 -11.82 16.66
CA VAL A 8 -6.87 -11.39 16.47
C VAL A 8 -7.70 -12.60 16.04
N ASP A 9 -8.78 -12.83 16.75
CA ASP A 9 -9.77 -13.84 16.40
C ASP A 9 -11.15 -13.19 16.33
N ASN A 10 -11.91 -13.50 15.27
CA ASN A 10 -13.31 -13.14 15.06
C ASN A 10 -13.62 -11.63 15.05
N PHE A 11 -12.74 -10.79 14.49
CA PHE A 11 -12.92 -9.33 14.45
C PHE A 11 -13.05 -8.80 13.03
N ARG A 12 -14.22 -8.26 12.68
CA ARG A 12 -14.56 -7.67 11.36
C ARG A 12 -14.16 -8.58 10.20
N GLY A 13 -13.24 -8.15 9.32
CA GLY A 13 -12.74 -8.94 8.21
C GLY A 13 -11.71 -10.01 8.60
N ILE A 14 -11.35 -10.14 9.88
CA ILE A 14 -10.34 -11.08 10.38
C ILE A 14 -11.02 -12.20 11.16
N LYS A 15 -11.02 -13.41 10.60
CA LYS A 15 -11.38 -14.63 11.33
C LYS A 15 -10.25 -15.06 12.25
N LYS A 16 -9.01 -15.00 11.74
CA LYS A 16 -7.81 -15.34 12.51
C LYS A 16 -6.58 -14.61 11.98
N MET A 17 -5.77 -14.11 12.89
CA MET A 17 -4.47 -13.49 12.58
C MET A 17 -3.50 -13.70 13.74
N ASP A 18 -2.24 -13.93 13.41
CA ASP A 18 -1.13 -13.97 14.35
C ASP A 18 0.08 -13.32 13.66
N TRP A 19 0.54 -12.18 14.18
CA TRP A 19 1.62 -11.41 13.56
C TRP A 19 2.62 -10.90 14.59
N ILE A 20 3.91 -11.18 14.33
CA ILE A 20 5.05 -10.69 15.13
C ILE A 20 5.60 -9.43 14.46
N LEU A 21 5.66 -8.34 15.22
CA LEU A 21 6.17 -7.05 14.79
C LEU A 21 7.64 -6.92 15.19
N GLU A 22 8.54 -6.87 14.21
CA GLU A 22 9.99 -6.85 14.47
C GLU A 22 10.61 -5.45 14.35
N ASN A 23 9.91 -4.53 13.69
CA ASN A 23 10.45 -3.22 13.35
C ASN A 23 9.75 -2.08 14.11
N LYS A 24 10.45 -0.92 14.18
CA LYS A 24 9.86 0.30 14.74
C LYS A 24 8.94 1.01 13.76
N LEU A 25 9.22 0.94 12.46
CA LEU A 25 8.35 1.45 11.41
C LEU A 25 7.84 0.27 10.57
N LEU A 26 6.53 0.10 10.56
CA LEU A 26 5.84 -0.96 9.82
C LEU A 26 4.81 -0.31 8.90
N CYS A 27 4.93 -0.56 7.60
CA CYS A 27 4.01 -0.08 6.60
C CYS A 27 3.26 -1.27 5.99
N LEU A 28 1.96 -1.31 6.21
CA LEU A 28 1.05 -2.32 5.69
C LEU A 28 0.61 -1.93 4.29
N ILE A 29 0.91 -2.79 3.31
CA ILE A 29 0.56 -2.61 1.91
C ILE A 29 -0.29 -3.77 1.41
N GLY A 30 -0.95 -3.59 0.29
CA GLY A 30 -1.79 -4.61 -0.33
C GLY A 30 -3.02 -4.01 -0.99
N SER A 31 -3.82 -4.85 -1.66
CA SER A 31 -5.06 -4.43 -2.31
C SER A 31 -6.08 -3.87 -1.31
N SER A 32 -7.15 -3.26 -1.83
CA SER A 32 -8.33 -2.95 -1.03
C SER A 32 -8.87 -4.22 -0.36
N ASP A 33 -9.56 -4.08 0.77
CA ASP A 33 -10.14 -5.17 1.57
C ASP A 33 -9.13 -6.23 2.07
N SER A 34 -7.85 -5.87 2.21
CA SER A 34 -6.81 -6.73 2.79
C SER A 34 -6.66 -6.56 4.30
N THR A 35 -7.69 -6.08 4.99
CA THR A 35 -7.81 -5.94 6.45
C THR A 35 -6.80 -4.99 7.13
N LYS A 36 -6.08 -4.14 6.38
CA LYS A 36 -5.06 -3.22 6.93
C LYS A 36 -5.60 -2.28 8.01
N THR A 37 -6.70 -1.58 7.72
CA THR A 37 -7.39 -0.70 8.69
C THR A 37 -7.91 -1.50 9.87
N THR A 38 -8.45 -2.71 9.64
CA THR A 38 -8.93 -3.61 10.71
C THR A 38 -7.82 -3.99 11.69
N ILE A 39 -6.57 -4.18 11.22
CA ILE A 39 -5.42 -4.44 12.09
C ILE A 39 -5.13 -3.24 12.99
N LEU A 40 -5.16 -2.02 12.44
CA LEU A 40 -4.98 -0.82 13.24
C LEU A 40 -6.10 -0.64 14.27
N ASP A 41 -7.34 -0.92 13.88
CA ASP A 41 -8.50 -0.83 14.78
C ASP A 41 -8.41 -1.89 15.90
N ALA A 42 -7.93 -3.10 15.59
CA ALA A 42 -7.71 -4.13 16.61
C ALA A 42 -6.67 -3.68 17.65
N ILE A 43 -5.57 -3.04 17.22
CA ILE A 43 -4.57 -2.47 18.12
C ILE A 43 -5.20 -1.36 18.98
N GLU A 44 -5.97 -0.45 18.37
CA GLU A 44 -6.64 0.63 19.07
C GLU A 44 -7.64 0.11 20.12
N PHE A 45 -8.45 -0.89 19.77
CA PHE A 45 -9.46 -1.47 20.66
C PHE A 45 -8.82 -2.17 21.86
N ALA A 46 -7.74 -2.92 21.64
CA ALA A 46 -7.06 -3.62 22.73
C ALA A 46 -6.42 -2.67 23.76
N LEU A 47 -6.01 -1.47 23.34
CA LEU A 47 -5.44 -0.43 24.20
C LEU A 47 -6.41 0.73 24.46
N TYR A 48 -7.70 0.55 24.19
CA TYR A 48 -8.70 1.60 24.35
C TYR A 48 -8.75 2.10 25.81
N PRO A 49 -8.52 3.42 26.04
CA PRO A 49 -8.27 3.95 27.39
C PRO A 49 -9.53 4.19 28.22
N TYR A 50 -10.71 3.79 27.71
CA TYR A 50 -11.99 3.98 28.37
C TYR A 50 -12.70 2.65 28.57
N TRP A 51 -13.79 2.67 29.37
CA TRP A 51 -14.62 1.51 29.61
C TRP A 51 -15.74 1.32 28.58
N ASN A 52 -16.13 2.39 27.90
CA ASN A 52 -17.30 2.46 27.02
C ASN A 52 -16.92 2.29 25.53
N LEU A 53 -16.28 1.19 25.18
CA LEU A 53 -16.04 0.85 23.79
C LEU A 53 -17.37 0.49 23.10
N ASN A 54 -17.73 1.22 22.06
CA ASN A 54 -18.95 0.95 21.30
C ASN A 54 -18.72 -0.23 20.35
N ILE A 55 -19.38 -1.34 20.60
CA ILE A 55 -19.32 -2.56 19.80
C ILE A 55 -20.70 -2.89 19.27
N THR A 56 -20.75 -3.38 18.05
CA THR A 56 -21.96 -3.86 17.39
C THR A 56 -21.75 -5.27 16.85
N ASN A 57 -22.81 -5.92 16.41
CA ASN A 57 -22.72 -7.23 15.76
C ASN A 57 -21.87 -7.21 14.48
N THR A 58 -21.75 -6.05 13.82
CA THR A 58 -20.94 -5.88 12.61
C THR A 58 -19.42 -5.86 12.89
N ASP A 59 -19.01 -5.77 14.14
CA ASP A 59 -17.61 -5.91 14.54
C ASP A 59 -17.16 -7.37 14.66
N PHE A 60 -18.12 -8.34 14.67
CA PHE A 60 -17.82 -9.76 14.65
C PHE A 60 -17.62 -10.26 13.21
N TYR A 61 -16.70 -11.20 13.01
CA TYR A 61 -16.46 -11.80 11.70
C TYR A 61 -17.75 -12.44 11.15
N GLU A 62 -18.14 -12.08 9.93
CA GLU A 62 -19.42 -12.51 9.32
C GLU A 62 -20.66 -12.23 10.19
N CYS A 63 -20.58 -11.24 11.09
CA CYS A 63 -21.61 -10.91 12.07
C CYS A 63 -21.99 -12.10 13.00
N ASN A 64 -21.11 -13.09 13.13
CA ASN A 64 -21.35 -14.26 14.00
C ASN A 64 -20.90 -13.97 15.44
N THR A 65 -21.87 -13.72 16.32
CA THR A 65 -21.64 -13.41 17.73
C THR A 65 -21.48 -14.65 18.62
N GLU A 66 -21.69 -15.87 18.12
CA GLU A 66 -21.49 -17.11 18.89
C GLU A 66 -20.02 -17.28 19.33
N ASN A 67 -19.08 -16.78 18.55
CA ASN A 67 -17.69 -16.78 18.90
C ASN A 67 -17.27 -15.40 19.42
N PRO A 68 -16.57 -15.30 20.56
CA PRO A 68 -16.13 -14.01 21.07
C PRO A 68 -15.07 -13.37 20.16
N ILE A 69 -15.03 -12.04 20.14
CA ILE A 69 -13.87 -11.32 19.61
C ILE A 69 -12.75 -11.47 20.64
N LEU A 70 -11.56 -11.89 20.20
CA LEU A 70 -10.36 -11.94 21.02
C LEU A 70 -9.24 -11.16 20.33
N ILE A 71 -8.71 -10.14 21.02
CA ILE A 71 -7.56 -9.37 20.54
C ILE A 71 -6.48 -9.39 21.62
N GLN A 72 -5.31 -9.92 21.30
CA GLN A 72 -4.17 -10.01 22.21
C GLN A 72 -3.01 -9.18 21.69
N LEU A 73 -2.46 -8.32 22.55
CA LEU A 73 -1.25 -7.54 22.25
C LEU A 73 -0.17 -7.89 23.27
N THR A 74 0.97 -8.36 22.79
CA THR A 74 2.18 -8.55 23.59
C THR A 74 3.04 -7.30 23.48
N LEU A 75 3.29 -6.65 24.61
CA LEU A 75 3.95 -5.34 24.72
C LEU A 75 5.31 -5.49 25.38
N GLY A 76 6.33 -4.86 24.82
CA GLY A 76 7.67 -4.76 25.38
C GLY A 76 8.05 -3.32 25.73
N ASP A 77 9.17 -3.14 26.42
CA ASP A 77 9.66 -1.84 26.92
C ASP A 77 8.57 -1.12 27.73
N LEU A 78 8.14 -1.81 28.81
CA LEU A 78 7.01 -1.40 29.65
C LEU A 78 7.42 -0.25 30.59
N PRO A 79 6.47 0.66 30.94
CA PRO A 79 6.68 1.62 32.01
C PRO A 79 6.98 0.91 33.35
N GLU A 80 7.87 1.47 34.18
CA GLU A 80 8.32 0.88 35.47
C GLU A 80 7.15 0.48 36.38
N GLU A 81 6.07 1.24 36.38
CA GLU A 81 4.89 0.97 37.19
C GLU A 81 4.18 -0.34 36.82
N PHE A 82 4.35 -0.87 35.59
CA PHE A 82 3.81 -2.17 35.17
C PHE A 82 4.69 -3.34 35.60
N ILE A 83 5.98 -3.09 35.82
CA ILE A 83 6.97 -4.11 36.19
C ILE A 83 6.88 -4.45 37.69
N ASN A 84 6.29 -3.57 38.50
CA ASN A 84 6.15 -3.78 39.94
C ASN A 84 5.30 -5.02 40.24
N GLU A 85 5.74 -5.87 41.19
CA GLU A 85 5.04 -7.08 41.61
C GLU A 85 3.62 -6.82 42.10
N ASN A 86 3.39 -5.70 42.78
CA ASN A 86 2.04 -5.29 43.25
C ASN A 86 1.10 -4.91 42.11
N ALA A 87 1.65 -4.54 40.94
CA ALA A 87 0.87 -4.23 39.74
C ALA A 87 0.72 -5.48 38.85
N TYR A 88 1.60 -5.63 37.85
CA TYR A 88 1.52 -6.70 36.88
C TYR A 88 2.82 -7.53 36.79
N GLY A 89 3.80 -7.34 37.68
CA GLY A 89 5.09 -8.03 37.66
C GLY A 89 5.00 -9.55 37.59
N LEU A 90 4.01 -10.14 38.29
CA LEU A 90 3.77 -11.60 38.24
C LEU A 90 3.29 -12.12 36.89
N TYR A 91 2.86 -11.23 35.97
CA TYR A 91 2.34 -11.55 34.65
C TYR A 91 3.34 -11.27 33.54
N ILE A 92 4.50 -10.76 33.87
CA ILE A 92 5.59 -10.48 32.93
C ILE A 92 6.24 -11.80 32.51
N ARG A 93 6.53 -11.91 31.21
CA ARG A 93 7.11 -13.11 30.62
C ARG A 93 8.20 -12.72 29.60
N LYS A 94 9.13 -13.62 29.33
CA LYS A 94 9.98 -13.50 28.15
C LYS A 94 9.19 -13.91 26.90
N PHE A 95 9.59 -13.38 25.74
CA PHE A 95 8.93 -13.72 24.48
C PHE A 95 9.40 -15.09 24.00
N VAL A 96 8.46 -16.01 23.84
CA VAL A 96 8.70 -17.35 23.30
C VAL A 96 7.64 -17.65 22.23
N ASP A 97 8.09 -18.31 21.15
CA ASP A 97 7.20 -18.66 20.04
C ASP A 97 6.38 -19.91 20.29
N ASP A 98 6.86 -20.77 21.18
CA ASP A 98 6.21 -22.03 21.57
C ASP A 98 5.89 -22.08 23.08
N ASN A 99 5.41 -23.23 23.57
CA ASN A 99 5.11 -23.50 24.99
C ASN A 99 6.36 -23.78 25.84
N SER A 100 7.53 -23.28 25.47
CA SER A 100 8.74 -23.40 26.27
C SER A 100 8.67 -22.55 27.56
N ASN A 101 9.69 -22.62 28.40
CA ASN A 101 9.73 -21.85 29.63
C ASN A 101 9.74 -20.34 29.33
N ASP A 102 8.66 -19.64 29.71
CA ASP A 102 8.43 -18.21 29.48
C ASP A 102 8.78 -17.34 30.70
N GLU A 103 9.35 -17.91 31.77
CA GLU A 103 9.83 -17.13 32.92
C GLU A 103 11.07 -16.31 32.53
N PRO A 104 11.06 -15.00 32.77
CA PRO A 104 12.20 -14.15 32.43
C PRO A 104 13.36 -14.39 33.39
N GLU A 105 14.57 -14.40 32.87
CA GLU A 105 15.83 -14.31 33.59
C GLU A 105 16.30 -12.85 33.68
N GLU A 106 17.34 -12.56 34.45
CA GLU A 106 17.75 -11.17 34.79
C GLU A 106 18.10 -10.30 33.56
N ASP A 107 18.58 -10.92 32.47
CA ASP A 107 18.96 -10.24 31.22
C ASP A 107 17.94 -10.38 30.07
N ASP A 108 16.80 -11.03 30.30
CA ASP A 108 15.79 -11.26 29.26
C ASP A 108 14.96 -10.01 28.98
N ASP A 109 14.61 -9.79 27.71
CA ASP A 109 13.56 -8.83 27.33
C ASP A 109 12.22 -9.28 27.91
N ILE A 110 11.55 -8.38 28.61
CA ILE A 110 10.30 -8.65 29.32
C ILE A 110 9.09 -8.11 28.59
N PHE A 111 8.00 -8.89 28.59
CA PHE A 111 6.76 -8.62 27.87
C PHE A 111 5.53 -8.82 28.74
N LEU A 112 4.50 -8.05 28.45
CA LEU A 112 3.16 -8.15 29.05
C LEU A 112 2.13 -8.36 27.94
N THR A 113 1.26 -9.35 28.07
CA THR A 113 0.19 -9.58 27.10
C THR A 113 -1.14 -9.09 27.62
N ILE A 114 -1.75 -8.15 26.92
CA ILE A 114 -3.11 -7.64 27.18
C ILE A 114 -4.06 -8.32 26.22
N GLN A 115 -5.18 -8.81 26.72
CA GLN A 115 -6.28 -9.35 25.95
C GLN A 115 -7.53 -8.51 26.13
N LEU A 116 -8.14 -8.13 25.02
CA LEU A 116 -9.53 -7.69 24.93
C LEU A 116 -10.38 -8.89 24.53
N SER A 117 -11.41 -9.19 25.29
CA SER A 117 -12.44 -10.17 24.98
C SER A 117 -13.80 -9.50 24.91
N ILE A 118 -14.59 -9.80 23.87
CA ILE A 118 -15.94 -9.27 23.70
C ILE A 118 -16.87 -10.45 23.42
N SER A 119 -17.81 -10.67 24.32
CA SER A 119 -18.79 -11.75 24.23
C SER A 119 -20.00 -11.37 23.36
N GLU A 120 -20.94 -12.31 23.21
CA GLU A 120 -22.22 -12.11 22.53
C GLU A 120 -23.10 -11.00 23.14
N PHE A 121 -22.80 -10.58 24.38
CA PHE A 121 -23.50 -9.49 25.08
C PHE A 121 -22.88 -8.11 24.76
N PHE A 122 -21.87 -8.05 23.88
CA PHE A 122 -21.16 -6.82 23.49
C PHE A 122 -20.45 -6.11 24.65
N GLU A 123 -20.15 -6.83 25.72
CA GLU A 123 -19.42 -6.31 26.87
C GLU A 123 -17.91 -6.53 26.69
N PRO A 124 -17.11 -5.46 26.62
CA PRO A 124 -15.67 -5.58 26.48
C PRO A 124 -15.00 -5.82 27.84
N GLU A 125 -14.16 -6.85 27.91
CA GLU A 125 -13.33 -7.16 29.06
C GLU A 125 -11.85 -7.07 28.69
N TRP A 126 -11.07 -6.34 29.48
CA TRP A 126 -9.62 -6.26 29.32
C TRP A 126 -8.91 -6.96 30.47
N LYS A 127 -8.00 -7.85 30.12
CA LYS A 127 -7.22 -8.63 31.08
C LYS A 127 -5.75 -8.67 30.65
N VAL A 128 -4.86 -8.72 31.61
CA VAL A 128 -3.49 -9.18 31.42
C VAL A 128 -3.53 -10.70 31.52
N ILE A 129 -2.90 -11.37 30.56
CA ILE A 129 -2.89 -12.84 30.48
C ILE A 129 -1.46 -13.38 30.36
N THR A 130 -1.30 -14.65 30.75
CA THR A 130 -0.05 -15.40 30.53
C THR A 130 -0.32 -16.71 29.79
N ASN A 131 0.69 -17.33 29.22
CA ASN A 131 0.59 -18.64 28.57
C ASN A 131 0.16 -19.77 29.53
N ARG A 132 0.26 -19.53 30.86
CA ARG A 132 -0.12 -20.49 31.92
C ARG A 132 -1.54 -20.27 32.45
N ASN A 133 -2.40 -19.60 31.68
CA ASN A 133 -3.78 -19.30 32.05
C ASN A 133 -3.93 -18.46 33.33
N MET A 134 -2.91 -17.70 33.72
CA MET A 134 -3.09 -16.68 34.75
C MET A 134 -3.67 -15.44 34.09
N GLU A 135 -4.64 -14.83 34.71
CA GLU A 135 -5.28 -13.61 34.22
C GLU A 135 -5.55 -12.62 35.36
N LYS A 136 -5.50 -11.31 35.02
CA LYS A 136 -5.81 -10.21 35.92
C LYS A 136 -6.51 -9.09 35.16
N PRO A 137 -7.65 -8.57 35.63
CA PRO A 137 -8.25 -7.39 35.01
C PRO A 137 -7.28 -6.21 34.98
N ILE A 138 -7.24 -5.48 33.86
CA ILE A 138 -6.46 -4.24 33.74
C ILE A 138 -7.41 -3.04 33.77
N SER A 139 -7.10 -2.07 34.65
CA SER A 139 -7.94 -0.89 34.83
C SER A 139 -7.85 0.04 33.59
N TYR A 140 -8.90 0.85 33.38
CA TYR A 140 -8.88 1.89 32.34
C TYR A 140 -7.78 2.94 32.58
N LYS A 141 -7.42 3.22 33.85
CA LYS A 141 -6.33 4.15 34.20
C LYS A 141 -4.98 3.61 33.77
N ASP A 142 -4.75 2.30 33.93
CA ASP A 142 -3.50 1.67 33.49
C ASP A 142 -3.45 1.58 31.98
N ARG A 143 -4.56 1.20 31.29
CA ARG A 143 -4.60 1.24 29.82
C ARG A 143 -4.33 2.62 29.24
N ALA A 144 -4.80 3.69 29.90
CA ALA A 144 -4.52 5.07 29.48
C ALA A 144 -3.02 5.43 29.47
N LYS A 145 -2.21 4.78 30.34
CA LYS A 145 -0.75 4.95 30.34
C LYS A 145 -0.05 4.21 29.19
N LEU A 146 -0.71 3.22 28.62
CA LEU A 146 -0.27 2.47 27.44
C LEU A 146 -0.87 3.05 26.13
N SER A 147 -1.38 4.27 26.20
CA SER A 147 -2.12 4.89 25.10
C SER A 147 -1.30 4.99 23.80
N ILE A 148 -2.02 4.95 22.71
CA ILE A 148 -1.53 5.09 21.34
C ILE A 148 -2.12 6.32 20.69
N ALA A 149 -1.38 6.91 19.72
CA ALA A 149 -1.94 7.92 18.83
C ALA A 149 -2.58 7.25 17.61
N ARG A 150 -3.83 7.58 17.29
CA ARG A 150 -4.51 7.16 16.08
C ARG A 150 -4.78 8.34 15.16
N ILE A 151 -4.12 8.38 14.01
CA ILE A 151 -4.33 9.36 12.95
C ILE A 151 -5.17 8.67 11.87
N GLY A 152 -6.48 8.87 11.95
CA GLY A 152 -7.47 8.31 11.04
C GLY A 152 -8.11 9.38 10.14
N GLU A 153 -9.33 9.14 9.68
CA GLU A 153 -10.08 10.09 8.85
C GLU A 153 -10.53 11.33 9.62
N ASN A 154 -10.95 11.16 10.87
CA ASN A 154 -11.47 12.24 11.70
C ASN A 154 -10.37 12.90 12.54
N ILE A 155 -9.68 13.85 11.92
CA ILE A 155 -8.58 14.62 12.53
C ILE A 155 -9.04 15.96 13.16
N ASP A 156 -10.30 16.37 12.95
CA ASP A 156 -10.78 17.67 13.43
C ASP A 156 -10.72 17.77 14.97
N LYS A 157 -10.87 16.63 15.66
CA LYS A 157 -10.74 16.55 17.13
C LYS A 157 -9.36 16.96 17.66
N ASP A 158 -8.32 16.82 16.84
CA ASP A 158 -6.94 17.12 17.24
C ASP A 158 -6.69 18.62 17.38
N PHE A 159 -7.58 19.47 16.85
CA PHE A 159 -7.49 20.92 16.90
C PHE A 159 -8.33 21.55 18.01
N TYR A 160 -9.02 20.76 18.82
CA TYR A 160 -9.80 21.23 19.96
C TYR A 160 -9.16 20.83 21.28
N ILE A 161 -9.30 21.71 22.30
CA ILE A 161 -8.81 21.45 23.66
C ILE A 161 -9.85 20.59 24.39
N GLY A 162 -9.83 19.28 24.18
CA GLY A 162 -10.70 18.32 24.83
C GLY A 162 -9.97 17.42 25.84
N ARG A 163 -10.68 16.53 26.54
CA ARG A 163 -10.08 15.62 27.54
C ARG A 163 -8.93 14.78 26.97
N ASN A 164 -9.00 14.41 25.69
CA ASN A 164 -8.05 13.53 25.01
C ASN A 164 -7.33 14.23 23.87
N SER A 165 -7.30 15.54 23.88
CA SER A 165 -6.65 16.31 22.83
C SER A 165 -5.14 16.18 22.92
N ILE A 166 -4.50 15.97 21.77
CA ILE A 166 -3.05 16.01 21.63
C ILE A 166 -2.49 17.38 22.07
N LEU A 167 -3.29 18.44 21.95
CA LEU A 167 -2.89 19.79 22.34
C LEU A 167 -2.54 19.91 23.82
N LYS A 168 -3.08 19.03 24.67
CA LYS A 168 -2.73 18.99 26.10
C LYS A 168 -1.27 18.61 26.36
N SER A 169 -0.64 17.86 25.45
CA SER A 169 0.77 17.50 25.60
C SER A 169 1.72 18.68 25.42
N TYR A 170 1.22 19.78 24.89
CA TYR A 170 1.98 21.01 24.69
C TYR A 170 1.76 22.04 25.82
N ILE A 171 1.03 21.67 26.87
CA ILE A 171 0.61 22.53 27.97
C ILE A 171 1.24 21.99 29.24
N ASP A 172 2.08 22.81 29.88
CA ASP A 172 2.86 22.43 31.07
C ASP A 172 1.96 22.23 32.30
N ASP A 173 0.90 23.03 32.45
CA ASP A 173 -0.06 22.93 33.56
C ASP A 173 -1.51 22.87 33.04
N THR A 174 -2.07 21.67 33.06
CA THR A 174 -3.45 21.44 32.60
C THR A 174 -4.52 21.90 33.57
N GLU A 175 -4.22 22.01 34.87
CA GLU A 175 -5.16 22.53 35.90
C GLU A 175 -5.28 24.03 35.79
N GLU A 176 -4.16 24.72 35.65
CA GLU A 176 -4.12 26.16 35.41
C GLU A 176 -4.82 26.53 34.10
N LEU A 177 -4.57 25.77 33.02
CA LEU A 177 -5.28 25.96 31.75
C LEU A 177 -6.78 25.80 31.91
N ASN A 178 -7.26 24.73 32.55
CA ASN A 178 -8.70 24.52 32.75
C ASN A 178 -9.35 25.68 33.55
N SER A 179 -8.66 26.19 34.55
CA SER A 179 -9.11 27.36 35.30
C SER A 179 -9.21 28.60 34.39
N GLN A 180 -8.15 28.87 33.60
CA GLN A 180 -8.13 30.01 32.68
C GLN A 180 -9.16 29.88 31.55
N LEU A 181 -9.34 28.68 31.00
CA LEU A 181 -10.39 28.43 30.00
C LEU A 181 -11.80 28.63 30.56
N PHE A 182 -12.01 28.24 31.83
CA PHE A 182 -13.25 28.51 32.52
C PHE A 182 -13.47 30.02 32.74
N ASP A 183 -12.41 30.76 33.13
CA ASP A 183 -12.45 32.22 33.28
C ASP A 183 -12.68 32.90 31.92
N ILE A 184 -12.06 32.41 30.83
CA ILE A 184 -12.32 32.87 29.46
C ILE A 184 -13.80 32.67 29.10
N LEU A 185 -14.36 31.49 29.34
CA LEU A 185 -15.77 31.22 29.07
C LEU A 185 -16.71 32.10 29.90
N GLN A 186 -16.32 32.42 31.13
CA GLN A 186 -17.03 33.38 31.96
C GLN A 186 -16.80 34.84 31.53
N SER A 187 -15.59 35.17 31.03
CA SER A 187 -15.21 36.52 30.64
C SER A 187 -15.64 36.93 29.24
N VAL A 188 -15.95 35.96 28.36
CA VAL A 188 -16.72 36.21 27.10
C VAL A 188 -18.04 36.94 27.45
N LYS A 189 -18.52 36.76 28.66
CA LYS A 189 -19.59 37.60 29.26
C LYS A 189 -19.11 38.94 29.83
N ARG A 190 -17.78 39.21 29.99
CA ARG A 190 -17.24 40.36 30.77
C ARG A 190 -16.05 41.14 30.19
N GLN A 191 -15.56 40.89 28.99
CA GLN A 191 -14.56 41.69 28.23
C GLN A 191 -13.09 41.79 28.74
N ASN A 192 -12.59 40.98 29.66
CA ASN A 192 -11.16 40.98 30.01
C ASN A 192 -10.60 39.57 30.07
N ILE A 193 -9.61 39.26 29.24
CA ILE A 193 -9.00 37.91 29.13
C ILE A 193 -7.51 38.02 29.45
N ASP A 194 -7.03 37.29 30.47
CA ASP A 194 -5.61 37.00 30.65
C ASP A 194 -5.23 35.72 29.91
N THR A 195 -4.26 35.78 29.00
CA THR A 195 -3.87 34.70 28.09
C THR A 195 -2.43 34.20 28.29
N SER A 196 -1.80 34.48 29.44
CA SER A 196 -0.36 34.25 29.64
C SER A 196 0.08 32.78 29.55
N SER A 197 -0.65 31.84 30.15
CA SER A 197 -0.32 30.41 30.10
C SER A 197 -0.62 29.77 28.73
N ILE A 198 -1.61 30.31 28.01
CA ILE A 198 -1.95 29.90 26.67
C ILE A 198 -0.87 30.30 25.67
N THR A 199 -0.21 31.43 25.92
CA THR A 199 0.86 31.96 25.08
C THR A 199 2.07 31.02 25.05
N SER A 200 2.41 30.34 26.16
CA SER A 200 3.50 29.38 26.22
C SER A 200 3.16 28.11 25.37
N ALA A 201 1.95 27.61 25.50
CA ALA A 201 1.48 26.48 24.71
C ALA A 201 1.48 26.77 23.18
N PHE A 202 1.03 27.97 22.78
CA PHE A 202 1.09 28.40 21.39
C PHE A 202 2.52 28.55 20.88
N SER A 203 3.45 28.98 21.70
CA SER A 203 4.87 29.08 21.31
C SER A 203 5.46 27.68 21.07
N ASN A 204 5.13 26.69 21.90
CA ASN A 204 5.55 25.29 21.72
C ASN A 204 4.94 24.68 20.45
N ILE A 205 3.65 24.84 20.25
CA ILE A 205 2.96 24.37 19.03
C ILE A 205 3.51 25.07 17.79
N LYS A 206 3.72 26.38 17.84
CA LYS A 206 4.27 27.14 16.73
C LYS A 206 5.68 26.68 16.36
N LYS A 207 6.54 26.42 17.35
CA LYS A 207 7.89 25.90 17.12
C LYS A 207 7.84 24.59 16.34
N VAL A 208 6.97 23.66 16.74
CA VAL A 208 6.78 22.39 16.03
C VAL A 208 6.30 22.62 14.60
N ILE A 209 5.34 23.52 14.38
CA ILE A 209 4.82 23.85 13.05
C ILE A 209 5.93 24.44 12.16
N ASP A 210 6.74 25.35 12.72
CA ASP A 210 7.85 25.99 11.99
C ASP A 210 8.97 24.99 11.65
N ASP A 211 9.31 24.05 12.54
CA ASP A 211 10.29 22.96 12.31
C ASP A 211 9.90 22.04 11.13
N TYR A 212 8.62 22.01 10.80
CA TYR A 212 8.08 21.27 9.67
C TYR A 212 7.77 22.12 8.44
N ASN A 213 8.23 23.40 8.45
CA ASN A 213 8.04 24.35 7.34
C ASN A 213 6.57 24.53 6.92
N ILE A 214 5.64 24.40 7.85
CA ILE A 214 4.23 24.66 7.56
C ILE A 214 3.97 26.16 7.73
N LYS A 215 3.59 26.80 6.63
CA LYS A 215 3.27 28.23 6.64
C LYS A 215 1.88 28.45 7.22
N LEU A 216 1.83 29.15 8.34
CA LEU A 216 0.61 29.78 8.85
C LEU A 216 0.49 31.19 8.26
N ASN A 217 -0.74 31.63 8.07
CA ASN A 217 -1.02 32.96 7.52
C ASN A 217 -0.89 34.06 8.58
N SER A 218 -1.04 33.71 9.87
CA SER A 218 -1.07 34.62 10.99
C SER A 218 -0.51 33.98 12.27
N GLN A 219 -0.60 34.64 13.40
CA GLN A 219 -0.29 34.07 14.70
C GLN A 219 -1.36 33.06 15.14
N LEU A 220 -0.94 32.04 15.89
CA LEU A 220 -1.87 31.10 16.53
C LEU A 220 -2.72 31.84 17.56
N GLY A 221 -4.00 31.53 17.56
CA GLY A 221 -4.97 32.11 18.47
C GLY A 221 -5.95 31.04 18.99
N LEU A 222 -6.74 31.43 19.99
CA LEU A 222 -7.88 30.62 20.44
C LEU A 222 -9.12 30.93 19.59
N GLU A 223 -9.87 29.88 19.33
CA GLU A 223 -11.20 30.01 18.79
C GLU A 223 -12.21 29.28 19.65
N ILE A 224 -13.40 29.88 19.76
CA ILE A 224 -14.51 29.29 20.49
C ILE A 224 -15.62 29.00 19.49
N GLU A 225 -15.85 27.71 19.21
CA GLU A 225 -16.97 27.29 18.39
C GLU A 225 -18.27 27.35 19.22
N MET A 226 -19.17 28.25 18.84
CA MET A 226 -20.49 28.33 19.49
C MET A 226 -21.48 27.41 18.80
N LYS A 227 -21.96 26.38 19.52
CA LYS A 227 -23.08 25.54 19.09
C LYS A 227 -24.26 25.76 20.02
N ASN A 228 -25.36 26.25 19.50
CA ASN A 228 -26.65 26.35 20.21
C ASN A 228 -26.59 27.02 21.58
N SER A 229 -25.83 28.11 21.72
CA SER A 229 -25.65 28.87 22.97
C SER A 229 -24.94 28.15 24.12
N ASP A 230 -24.50 26.92 23.95
CA ASP A 230 -23.74 26.17 24.96
C ASP A 230 -22.22 26.37 24.75
N LEU A 231 -21.61 27.05 25.68
CA LEU A 231 -20.15 27.20 25.75
C LEU A 231 -19.56 26.07 26.60
N ASN A 232 -18.76 25.22 25.97
CA ASN A 232 -18.04 24.15 26.65
C ASN A 232 -16.55 24.22 26.28
N ILE A 233 -15.68 23.78 27.19
CA ILE A 233 -14.22 23.71 26.98
C ILE A 233 -13.89 22.88 25.73
N SER A 234 -14.68 21.85 25.44
CA SER A 234 -14.52 21.02 24.23
C SER A 234 -14.77 21.76 22.92
N ASN A 235 -15.28 22.98 22.96
CA ASN A 235 -15.53 23.82 21.80
C ASN A 235 -14.43 24.87 21.58
N ILE A 236 -13.38 24.84 22.39
CA ILE A 236 -12.23 25.74 22.26
C ILE A 236 -11.19 25.06 21.38
N GLY A 237 -10.87 25.67 20.26
CA GLY A 237 -9.91 25.20 19.27
C GLY A 237 -8.76 26.18 19.05
N ILE A 238 -7.85 25.78 18.18
CA ILE A 238 -6.73 26.62 17.73
C ILE A 238 -7.06 27.22 16.37
N SER A 239 -6.72 28.49 16.18
CA SER A 239 -6.85 29.22 14.92
C SER A 239 -5.51 29.74 14.39
N ASP A 240 -5.43 29.95 13.09
CA ASP A 240 -4.40 30.71 12.39
C ASP A 240 -4.98 32.11 12.08
N GLY A 241 -4.73 33.03 12.99
CA GLY A 241 -5.43 34.32 13.03
C GLY A 241 -6.93 34.12 13.27
N LEU A 242 -7.74 34.51 12.31
CA LEU A 242 -9.22 34.37 12.36
C LEU A 242 -9.74 33.07 11.76
N ILE A 243 -8.88 32.20 11.23
CA ILE A 243 -9.29 30.97 10.55
C ILE A 243 -9.02 29.77 11.47
N PRO A 244 -10.06 29.05 11.91
CA PRO A 244 -9.91 27.82 12.68
C PRO A 244 -9.06 26.79 11.97
N LEU A 245 -8.16 26.09 12.67
CA LEU A 245 -7.34 25.06 12.05
C LEU A 245 -8.16 23.91 11.48
N ASN A 246 -9.28 23.56 12.10
CA ASN A 246 -10.21 22.55 11.59
C ASN A 246 -10.95 22.97 10.30
N LYS A 247 -10.89 24.25 9.91
CA LYS A 247 -11.43 24.77 8.64
C LYS A 247 -10.37 24.96 7.56
N LYS A 248 -9.13 24.61 7.83
CA LYS A 248 -8.06 24.56 6.82
C LYS A 248 -8.29 23.45 5.80
N GLY A 249 -7.58 23.49 4.68
CA GLY A 249 -7.61 22.42 3.67
C GLY A 249 -7.19 21.08 4.26
N THR A 250 -7.75 19.99 3.75
CA THR A 250 -7.58 18.63 4.28
C THR A 250 -6.10 18.24 4.42
N GLY A 251 -5.26 18.54 3.44
CA GLY A 251 -3.82 18.24 3.49
C GLY A 251 -3.10 18.99 4.61
N THR A 252 -3.41 20.28 4.81
CA THR A 252 -2.82 21.06 5.91
C THR A 252 -3.27 20.52 7.26
N LYS A 253 -4.54 20.20 7.42
CA LYS A 253 -5.07 19.58 8.65
C LYS A 253 -4.39 18.24 8.93
N ARG A 254 -4.29 17.38 7.92
CA ARG A 254 -3.66 16.06 8.06
C ARG A 254 -2.21 16.17 8.48
N LEU A 255 -1.46 17.05 7.82
CA LEU A 255 -0.06 17.27 8.14
C LEU A 255 0.10 17.83 9.58
N LEU A 256 -0.69 18.83 9.96
CA LEU A 256 -0.67 19.40 11.30
C LEU A 256 -1.01 18.36 12.38
N SER A 257 -2.09 17.60 12.19
CA SER A 257 -2.47 16.51 13.10
C SER A 257 -1.34 15.48 13.23
N SER A 258 -0.78 15.04 12.09
CA SER A 258 0.34 14.08 12.10
C SER A 258 1.55 14.59 12.87
N ILE A 259 1.93 15.83 12.65
CA ILE A 259 3.09 16.45 13.30
C ILE A 259 2.86 16.64 14.80
N LEU A 260 1.69 17.15 15.17
CA LEU A 260 1.34 17.33 16.59
C LEU A 260 1.36 15.99 17.34
N ASN A 261 0.85 14.92 16.74
CA ASN A 261 0.91 13.58 17.32
C ASN A 261 2.33 12.99 17.36
N LEU A 262 3.20 13.34 16.39
CA LEU A 262 4.59 12.89 16.34
C LEU A 262 5.49 13.58 17.37
N GLU A 263 5.27 14.87 17.61
CA GLU A 263 6.14 15.71 18.47
C GLU A 263 5.60 15.88 19.89
N GLY A 264 4.31 15.60 20.13
CA GLY A 264 3.71 15.74 21.45
C GLY A 264 4.38 14.83 22.49
N ASP A 265 4.65 15.39 23.68
CA ASP A 265 5.30 14.71 24.81
C ASP A 265 4.38 13.74 25.57
N ASN A 266 3.22 13.42 25.01
CA ASN A 266 2.36 12.44 25.62
C ASN A 266 3.07 11.09 25.73
N ASN A 267 2.76 10.35 26.79
CA ASN A 267 3.07 8.93 26.99
C ASN A 267 2.52 8.02 25.85
N GLN A 268 2.36 8.56 24.64
CA GLN A 268 1.94 7.81 23.47
C GLN A 268 3.08 6.96 22.97
N ASN A 269 2.95 5.67 23.19
CA ASN A 269 4.04 4.74 22.98
C ASN A 269 4.12 4.23 21.54
N CYS A 270 2.99 4.20 20.82
CA CYS A 270 2.89 3.76 19.44
C CYS A 270 2.00 4.74 18.65
N ILE A 271 2.30 4.91 17.36
CA ILE A 271 1.54 5.75 16.44
C ILE A 271 0.95 4.88 15.33
N LEU A 272 -0.36 4.98 15.17
CA LEU A 272 -1.09 4.33 14.09
C LEU A 272 -1.55 5.38 13.09
N ILE A 273 -1.16 5.24 11.82
CA ILE A 273 -1.55 6.16 10.75
C ILE A 273 -2.28 5.36 9.67
N ASP A 274 -3.56 5.64 9.51
CA ASP A 274 -4.35 5.03 8.46
C ASP A 274 -4.28 5.89 7.19
N GLU A 275 -4.01 5.23 6.06
CA GLU A 275 -3.86 5.89 4.77
C GLU A 275 -2.98 7.14 4.83
N ILE A 276 -1.67 6.94 5.05
CA ILE A 276 -0.71 8.04 5.23
C ILE A 276 -0.78 9.10 4.12
N GLU A 277 -1.19 8.71 2.93
CA GLU A 277 -1.35 9.58 1.76
C GLU A 277 -2.59 10.47 1.80
N HIS A 278 -3.56 10.22 2.70
CA HIS A 278 -4.84 10.91 2.67
C HIS A 278 -4.68 12.43 2.76
N GLY A 279 -5.00 13.13 1.66
CA GLY A 279 -4.94 14.58 1.55
C GLY A 279 -3.53 15.18 1.48
N LEU A 280 -2.47 14.36 1.42
CA LEU A 280 -1.08 14.82 1.35
C LEU A 280 -0.52 14.74 -0.07
N GLU A 281 0.25 15.75 -0.45
CA GLU A 281 1.03 15.73 -1.68
C GLU A 281 2.23 14.77 -1.56
N PRO A 282 2.69 14.18 -2.69
CA PRO A 282 3.77 13.20 -2.71
C PRO A 282 5.01 13.56 -1.90
N TYR A 283 5.50 14.78 -2.03
CA TYR A 283 6.70 15.24 -1.32
C TYR A 283 6.48 15.35 0.21
N ARG A 284 5.24 15.62 0.65
CA ARG A 284 4.89 15.67 2.08
C ARG A 284 4.82 14.28 2.69
N ILE A 285 4.34 13.30 1.93
CA ILE A 285 4.36 11.89 2.34
C ILE A 285 5.80 11.44 2.55
N ALA A 286 6.70 11.74 1.59
CA ALA A 286 8.12 11.40 1.69
C ALA A 286 8.80 12.04 2.92
N ASP A 287 8.54 13.33 3.17
CA ASP A 287 9.07 14.04 4.37
C ASP A 287 8.55 13.43 5.67
N LEU A 288 7.25 13.13 5.75
CA LEU A 288 6.64 12.50 6.93
C LEU A 288 7.26 11.11 7.18
N LEU A 289 7.43 10.28 6.15
CA LEU A 289 8.09 8.98 6.25
C LEU A 289 9.54 9.09 6.72
N TYR A 290 10.29 10.07 6.21
CA TYR A 290 11.65 10.33 6.66
C TYR A 290 11.71 10.67 8.15
N LYS A 291 10.77 11.46 8.64
CA LYS A 291 10.68 11.83 10.04
C LYS A 291 10.26 10.65 10.92
N LEU A 292 9.29 9.85 10.47
CA LEU A 292 8.88 8.61 11.14
C LEU A 292 10.06 7.62 11.30
N LYS A 293 10.89 7.45 10.26
CA LYS A 293 12.09 6.61 10.34
C LYS A 293 13.07 7.05 11.45
N LYS A 294 13.14 8.34 11.76
CA LYS A 294 14.05 8.88 12.78
C LYS A 294 13.51 8.79 14.21
N LYS A 295 12.22 8.57 14.38
CA LYS A 295 11.61 8.48 15.72
C LYS A 295 11.95 7.15 16.39
N LYS A 296 12.11 7.20 17.71
CA LYS A 296 12.30 6.01 18.54
C LYS A 296 10.99 5.23 18.76
N ARG A 297 9.86 5.93 18.64
CA ARG A 297 8.51 5.36 18.81
C ARG A 297 8.16 4.41 17.67
N GLN A 298 7.46 3.33 17.99
CA GLN A 298 6.94 2.43 16.98
C GLN A 298 5.81 3.11 16.20
N SER A 299 5.80 2.90 14.90
CA SER A 299 4.77 3.44 14.00
C SER A 299 4.25 2.33 13.10
N VAL A 300 2.93 2.14 13.08
CA VAL A 300 2.26 1.23 12.16
C VAL A 300 1.40 2.07 11.22
N ILE A 301 1.71 2.00 9.94
CA ILE A 301 1.04 2.81 8.93
C ILE A 301 0.39 1.93 7.86
N THR A 302 -0.71 2.38 7.29
CA THR A 302 -1.31 1.77 6.10
C THR A 302 -1.18 2.70 4.91
N THR A 303 -1.16 2.13 3.71
CA THR A 303 -1.12 2.92 2.47
C THR A 303 -1.73 2.17 1.29
N HIS A 304 -2.34 2.93 0.38
CA HIS A 304 -2.71 2.57 -0.98
C HIS A 304 -1.92 3.36 -2.02
N SER A 305 -0.93 4.15 -1.58
CA SER A 305 -0.08 4.95 -2.46
C SER A 305 1.22 4.20 -2.82
N PRO A 306 1.73 4.37 -4.03
CA PRO A 306 3.04 3.86 -4.42
C PRO A 306 4.20 4.58 -3.73
N ILE A 307 3.98 5.79 -3.18
CA ILE A 307 5.04 6.63 -2.63
C ILE A 307 5.69 5.98 -1.40
N PRO A 308 4.95 5.52 -0.37
CA PRO A 308 5.57 4.82 0.74
C PRO A 308 6.34 3.57 0.31
N ILE A 309 5.89 2.88 -0.74
CA ILE A 309 6.56 1.69 -1.28
C ILE A 309 7.92 2.03 -1.90
N THR A 310 8.03 3.19 -2.54
CA THR A 310 9.30 3.64 -3.14
C THR A 310 10.26 4.27 -2.14
N GLU A 311 9.74 4.93 -1.10
CA GLU A 311 10.51 5.67 -0.10
C GLU A 311 11.00 4.80 1.06
N LEU A 312 10.29 3.70 1.36
CA LEU A 312 10.65 2.79 2.42
C LEU A 312 11.54 1.66 1.93
N ASP A 313 12.31 1.10 2.85
CA ASP A 313 13.11 -0.09 2.59
C ASP A 313 12.27 -1.35 2.80
N TYR A 314 12.64 -2.44 2.12
CA TYR A 314 11.91 -3.72 2.12
C TYR A 314 11.52 -4.21 3.53
N HIS A 315 12.41 -4.03 4.50
CA HIS A 315 12.19 -4.48 5.88
C HIS A 315 11.10 -3.69 6.63
N ASN A 316 10.72 -2.50 6.14
CA ASN A 316 9.61 -1.72 6.71
C ASN A 316 8.25 -2.06 6.08
N LEU A 317 8.23 -2.82 4.99
CA LEU A 317 7.03 -3.10 4.20
C LEU A 317 6.51 -4.52 4.44
N PHE A 318 5.20 -4.63 4.67
CA PHE A 318 4.51 -5.88 4.91
C PHE A 318 3.30 -6.00 3.99
N VAL A 319 3.25 -7.07 3.19
CA VAL A 319 2.11 -7.35 2.31
C VAL A 319 1.01 -8.02 3.12
N CYS A 320 -0.13 -7.34 3.26
CA CYS A 320 -1.30 -7.90 3.92
C CYS A 320 -2.13 -8.71 2.93
N ARG A 321 -2.47 -9.93 3.31
CA ARG A 321 -3.34 -10.84 2.57
C ARG A 321 -4.39 -11.42 3.51
N SER A 322 -5.62 -11.46 3.02
CA SER A 322 -6.72 -12.12 3.71
C SER A 322 -7.35 -13.14 2.76
N GLU A 323 -7.34 -14.41 3.15
CA GLU A 323 -7.94 -15.51 2.42
C GLU A 323 -8.82 -16.31 3.36
N ASN A 324 -10.10 -16.45 3.05
CA ASN A 324 -11.08 -17.15 3.89
C ASN A 324 -11.11 -16.67 5.35
N GLY A 325 -10.84 -15.37 5.56
CA GLY A 325 -10.76 -14.74 6.88
C GLY A 325 -9.42 -14.92 7.60
N GLU A 326 -8.51 -15.74 7.11
CA GLU A 326 -7.14 -15.79 7.63
C GLU A 326 -6.34 -14.62 7.09
N THR A 327 -5.88 -13.76 7.98
CA THR A 327 -5.07 -12.59 7.63
C THR A 327 -3.61 -12.84 7.96
N LYS A 328 -2.74 -12.57 6.98
CA LYS A 328 -1.28 -12.69 7.10
C LYS A 328 -0.60 -11.38 6.68
N CYS A 329 0.37 -10.93 7.47
CA CYS A 329 1.28 -9.84 7.12
C CYS A 329 2.63 -10.44 6.73
N LEU A 330 2.88 -10.51 5.42
CA LEU A 330 4.07 -11.15 4.86
C LEU A 330 5.22 -10.14 4.75
N LYS A 331 6.36 -10.49 5.32
CA LYS A 331 7.59 -9.71 5.23
C LYS A 331 8.13 -9.77 3.80
N ILE A 332 8.54 -8.62 3.28
CA ILE A 332 9.16 -8.55 1.95
C ILE A 332 10.63 -8.91 2.05
N PRO A 333 11.13 -9.89 1.29
CA PRO A 333 12.55 -10.22 1.24
C PRO A 333 13.40 -9.13 0.60
N GLU A 334 14.70 -9.07 0.95
CA GLU A 334 15.64 -8.06 0.48
C GLU A 334 15.75 -7.98 -1.05
N GLU A 335 15.70 -9.11 -1.73
CA GLU A 335 15.78 -9.21 -3.18
C GLU A 335 14.68 -8.44 -3.93
N PHE A 336 13.61 -8.02 -3.23
CA PHE A 336 12.53 -7.22 -3.82
C PHE A 336 12.81 -5.71 -3.83
N GLN A 337 13.86 -5.22 -3.17
CA GLN A 337 14.11 -3.79 -3.05
C GLN A 337 14.12 -3.07 -4.42
N GLY A 338 14.69 -3.71 -5.43
CA GLY A 338 14.68 -3.19 -6.81
C GLY A 338 13.28 -3.17 -7.43
N LEU A 339 12.46 -4.19 -7.15
CA LEU A 339 11.08 -4.28 -7.65
C LEU A 339 10.16 -3.25 -6.98
N LEU A 340 10.30 -3.03 -5.67
CA LEU A 340 9.55 -2.01 -4.93
C LEU A 340 9.70 -0.63 -5.56
N ARG A 341 10.91 -0.26 -5.96
CA ARG A 341 11.18 1.04 -6.60
C ARG A 341 10.72 1.10 -8.05
N LYS A 342 10.81 -0.01 -8.78
CA LYS A 342 10.54 -0.06 -10.22
C LYS A 342 9.06 -0.30 -10.54
N PHE A 343 8.40 -1.14 -9.74
CA PHE A 343 7.01 -1.55 -9.94
C PHE A 343 6.18 -1.44 -8.64
N PRO A 344 6.14 -0.27 -7.98
CA PRO A 344 5.45 -0.13 -6.70
C PRO A 344 3.95 -0.49 -6.77
N TYR A 345 3.30 -0.20 -7.90
CA TYR A 345 1.88 -0.53 -8.11
C TYR A 345 1.60 -2.04 -8.09
N ALA A 346 2.60 -2.88 -8.44
CA ALA A 346 2.43 -4.33 -8.40
C ALA A 346 2.14 -4.83 -6.98
N PHE A 347 2.71 -4.18 -5.98
CA PHE A 347 2.50 -4.53 -4.58
C PHE A 347 1.13 -4.11 -4.02
N LEU A 348 0.40 -3.27 -4.73
CA LEU A 348 -0.96 -2.82 -4.39
C LEU A 348 -2.05 -3.63 -5.12
N SER A 349 -1.67 -4.54 -6.02
CA SER A 349 -2.60 -5.34 -6.81
C SER A 349 -2.92 -6.70 -6.16
N ARG A 350 -3.87 -7.44 -6.76
CA ARG A 350 -4.14 -8.86 -6.44
C ARG A 350 -3.53 -9.79 -7.48
N LYS A 351 -3.64 -9.42 -8.76
CA LYS A 351 -3.17 -10.21 -9.89
C LYS A 351 -2.01 -9.51 -10.59
N ILE A 352 -1.01 -10.27 -10.99
CA ILE A 352 0.17 -9.74 -11.68
C ILE A 352 0.41 -10.55 -12.94
N LEU A 353 0.28 -9.90 -14.09
CA LEU A 353 0.68 -10.45 -15.38
C LEU A 353 2.08 -9.95 -15.72
N ILE A 354 3.03 -10.85 -15.84
CA ILE A 354 4.42 -10.49 -16.16
C ILE A 354 4.67 -10.87 -17.61
N THR A 355 4.99 -9.88 -18.45
CA THR A 355 5.33 -10.08 -19.85
C THR A 355 6.83 -10.31 -20.01
N GLU A 356 7.26 -11.03 -21.05
CA GLU A 356 8.67 -11.27 -21.29
C GLU A 356 9.43 -9.98 -21.56
N GLY A 357 8.85 -9.10 -22.38
CA GLY A 357 9.47 -7.86 -22.77
C GLY A 357 8.51 -6.68 -22.94
N ALA A 358 9.08 -5.57 -23.38
CA ALA A 358 8.36 -4.32 -23.53
C ALA A 358 7.36 -4.34 -24.71
N THR A 359 7.57 -5.20 -25.71
CA THR A 359 6.64 -5.38 -26.84
C THR A 359 5.34 -6.02 -26.37
N GLU A 360 5.43 -7.16 -25.70
CA GLU A 360 4.29 -7.88 -25.13
C GLU A 360 3.55 -7.02 -24.11
N TRP A 361 4.31 -6.27 -23.28
CA TRP A 361 3.74 -5.30 -22.35
C TRP A 361 2.89 -4.24 -23.07
N GLY A 362 3.40 -3.74 -24.21
CA GLY A 362 2.68 -2.79 -25.05
C GLY A 362 1.41 -3.35 -25.67
N ILE A 363 1.48 -4.60 -26.19
CA ILE A 363 0.34 -5.33 -26.77
C ILE A 363 -0.75 -5.52 -25.71
N ILE A 364 -0.41 -6.10 -24.57
CA ILE A 364 -1.37 -6.34 -23.49
C ILE A 364 -1.99 -5.03 -22.98
N ARG A 365 -1.20 -3.96 -22.91
CA ARG A 365 -1.70 -2.65 -22.51
C ARG A 365 -2.73 -2.11 -23.51
N LYS A 366 -2.48 -2.26 -24.81
CA LYS A 366 -3.47 -1.87 -25.84
C LYS A 366 -4.73 -2.71 -25.74
N PHE A 367 -4.61 -4.02 -25.56
CA PHE A 367 -5.76 -4.88 -25.37
C PHE A 367 -6.53 -4.54 -24.08
N ASN A 368 -5.85 -4.15 -23.01
CA ASN A 368 -6.52 -3.67 -21.81
C ASN A 368 -7.32 -2.38 -22.05
N GLU A 369 -6.84 -1.47 -22.91
CA GLU A 369 -7.61 -0.30 -23.35
C GLU A 369 -8.88 -0.73 -24.12
N ILE A 370 -8.74 -1.66 -25.09
CA ILE A 370 -9.85 -2.20 -25.88
C ILE A 370 -10.88 -2.93 -24.99
N TRP A 371 -10.41 -3.79 -24.11
CA TRP A 371 -11.28 -4.49 -23.17
C TRP A 371 -12.02 -3.55 -22.23
N ASN A 372 -11.41 -2.41 -21.86
CA ASN A 372 -12.07 -1.41 -21.04
C ASN A 372 -13.28 -0.78 -21.74
N ASP A 373 -13.21 -0.58 -23.07
CA ASP A 373 -14.34 -0.13 -23.87
C ASP A 373 -15.48 -1.16 -23.93
N GLU A 374 -15.15 -2.43 -23.70
CA GLU A 374 -16.10 -3.54 -23.57
C GLU A 374 -16.58 -3.79 -22.13
N ASN A 375 -16.40 -2.80 -21.23
CA ASN A 375 -16.69 -2.88 -19.79
C ASN A 375 -15.89 -3.95 -19.06
N PHE A 376 -14.69 -4.22 -19.49
CA PHE A 376 -13.75 -5.11 -18.85
C PHE A 376 -12.33 -4.52 -18.89
N SER A 377 -11.62 -4.58 -17.79
CA SER A 377 -10.18 -4.23 -17.75
C SER A 377 -9.46 -5.03 -16.66
N LEU A 378 -8.13 -5.06 -16.74
CA LEU A 378 -7.29 -5.60 -15.66
C LEU A 378 -7.58 -4.93 -14.30
N ALA A 379 -7.94 -3.64 -14.29
CA ALA A 379 -8.29 -2.91 -13.08
C ALA A 379 -9.51 -3.50 -12.36
N TYR A 380 -10.51 -4.02 -13.07
CA TYR A 380 -11.68 -4.67 -12.47
C TYR A 380 -11.31 -5.91 -11.65
N SER A 381 -10.26 -6.62 -12.07
CA SER A 381 -9.74 -7.79 -11.35
C SER A 381 -8.60 -7.43 -10.37
N SER A 382 -8.38 -6.14 -10.12
CA SER A 382 -7.24 -5.64 -9.35
C SER A 382 -5.90 -6.15 -9.90
N GLY A 383 -5.78 -6.21 -11.24
CA GLY A 383 -4.62 -6.73 -11.95
C GLY A 383 -3.71 -5.63 -12.48
N ILE A 384 -2.45 -5.95 -12.65
CA ILE A 384 -1.43 -5.09 -13.25
C ILE A 384 -0.49 -5.87 -14.16
N ILE A 385 0.10 -5.19 -15.14
CA ILE A 385 1.11 -5.73 -16.04
C ILE A 385 2.50 -5.26 -15.60
N VAL A 386 3.45 -6.20 -15.55
CA VAL A 386 4.85 -5.95 -15.18
C VAL A 386 5.77 -6.45 -16.30
N ASP A 387 6.73 -5.63 -16.69
CA ASP A 387 7.78 -6.04 -17.64
C ASP A 387 8.80 -6.97 -16.97
N GLY A 388 8.98 -8.16 -17.52
CA GLY A 388 9.91 -9.18 -17.06
C GLY A 388 11.38 -8.83 -17.30
N HIS A 389 11.67 -8.07 -18.33
CA HIS A 389 13.02 -7.77 -18.83
C HIS A 389 13.78 -9.02 -19.28
N GLY A 390 13.15 -9.84 -20.14
CA GLY A 390 13.66 -11.09 -20.68
C GLY A 390 13.15 -12.32 -19.95
N GLY A 391 13.19 -13.48 -20.60
CA GLY A 391 12.57 -14.70 -20.13
C GLY A 391 12.99 -15.15 -18.74
N SER A 392 14.29 -15.17 -18.43
CA SER A 392 14.81 -15.55 -17.11
C SER A 392 14.38 -14.55 -16.01
N GLY A 393 14.30 -13.26 -16.35
CA GLY A 393 13.80 -12.22 -15.46
C GLY A 393 12.32 -12.38 -15.15
N THR A 394 11.52 -12.75 -16.15
CA THR A 394 10.09 -13.03 -16.05
C THR A 394 9.82 -14.18 -15.08
N ILE A 395 10.53 -15.31 -15.27
CA ILE A 395 10.42 -16.50 -14.40
C ILE A 395 10.79 -16.16 -12.94
N THR A 396 11.89 -15.43 -12.76
CA THR A 396 12.35 -15.04 -11.42
C THR A 396 11.32 -14.19 -10.70
N LYS A 397 10.82 -13.12 -11.35
CA LYS A 397 9.79 -12.24 -10.78
C LYS A 397 8.50 -13.00 -10.48
N ALA A 398 8.08 -13.90 -11.39
CA ALA A 398 6.87 -14.70 -11.20
C ALA A 398 6.95 -15.54 -9.92
N LYS A 399 8.06 -16.24 -9.70
CA LYS A 399 8.31 -17.00 -8.47
C LYS A 399 8.33 -16.11 -7.23
N GLN A 400 8.94 -14.94 -7.33
CA GLN A 400 9.02 -13.99 -6.23
C GLN A 400 7.63 -13.50 -5.83
N PHE A 401 6.85 -12.95 -6.75
CA PHE A 401 5.49 -12.48 -6.44
C PHE A 401 4.57 -13.61 -5.93
N LYS A 402 4.72 -14.82 -6.47
CA LYS A 402 3.94 -15.97 -5.99
C LYS A 402 4.21 -16.29 -4.51
N LYS A 403 5.47 -16.20 -4.06
CA LYS A 403 5.86 -16.37 -2.63
C LYS A 403 5.17 -15.35 -1.70
N LEU A 404 4.84 -14.17 -2.20
CA LEU A 404 4.12 -13.13 -1.47
C LEU A 404 2.59 -13.25 -1.60
N GLY A 405 2.08 -14.40 -2.10
CA GLY A 405 0.64 -14.68 -2.18
C GLY A 405 -0.08 -13.92 -3.29
N TYR A 406 0.63 -13.45 -4.35
CA TYR A 406 -0.02 -12.88 -5.51
C TYR A 406 -0.56 -13.98 -6.44
N ASP A 407 -1.68 -13.69 -7.11
CA ASP A 407 -2.12 -14.45 -8.27
C ASP A 407 -1.28 -14.00 -9.47
N VAL A 408 -0.45 -14.91 -9.99
CA VAL A 408 0.59 -14.56 -10.98
C VAL A 408 0.38 -15.34 -12.26
N ALA A 409 0.45 -14.63 -13.38
CA ALA A 409 0.59 -15.21 -14.70
C ALA A 409 1.80 -14.63 -15.43
N ILE A 410 2.32 -15.37 -16.40
CA ILE A 410 3.37 -14.90 -17.31
C ILE A 410 2.90 -14.99 -18.75
N PHE A 411 3.32 -14.02 -19.57
CA PHE A 411 3.15 -14.01 -21.02
C PHE A 411 4.53 -13.98 -21.66
N ILE A 412 4.91 -15.07 -22.33
CA ILE A 412 6.26 -15.28 -22.86
C ILE A 412 6.25 -15.74 -24.32
N ASP A 413 7.34 -15.41 -25.00
CA ASP A 413 7.66 -15.96 -26.32
C ASP A 413 7.98 -17.46 -26.23
N GLY A 414 8.02 -18.13 -27.38
CA GLY A 414 8.36 -19.54 -27.49
C GLY A 414 9.76 -19.78 -28.09
N ASP A 415 10.55 -18.75 -28.35
CA ASP A 415 11.81 -18.85 -29.09
C ASP A 415 13.03 -19.24 -28.23
N ASP A 416 12.99 -19.00 -26.92
CA ASP A 416 14.04 -19.42 -25.97
C ASP A 416 13.73 -20.74 -25.29
N SER A 417 14.45 -21.80 -25.65
CA SER A 417 14.28 -23.13 -25.06
C SER A 417 14.51 -23.18 -23.55
N THR A 418 15.44 -22.37 -23.04
CA THR A 418 15.77 -22.32 -21.60
C THR A 418 14.61 -21.75 -20.80
N THR A 419 14.04 -20.64 -21.27
CA THR A 419 12.85 -20.04 -20.66
C THR A 419 11.65 -20.98 -20.73
N ASN A 420 11.45 -21.66 -21.87
CA ASN A 420 10.38 -22.64 -22.04
C ASN A 420 10.46 -23.80 -21.04
N GLU A 421 11.65 -24.37 -20.85
CA GLU A 421 11.86 -25.44 -19.87
C GLU A 421 11.59 -24.96 -18.43
N GLN A 422 11.99 -23.75 -18.09
CA GLN A 422 11.75 -23.17 -16.78
C GLN A 422 10.27 -22.84 -16.56
N ALA A 423 9.59 -22.32 -17.57
CA ALA A 423 8.16 -22.03 -17.53
C ALA A 423 7.31 -23.29 -17.33
N ASN A 424 7.67 -24.38 -18.01
CA ASN A 424 6.97 -25.67 -17.86
C ASN A 424 7.10 -26.29 -16.45
N LYS A 425 8.09 -25.85 -15.65
CA LYS A 425 8.30 -26.31 -14.26
C LYS A 425 7.60 -25.42 -13.23
N LEU A 426 6.92 -24.35 -13.64
CA LEU A 426 6.19 -23.47 -12.73
C LEU A 426 4.94 -24.18 -12.21
N GLN A 427 4.76 -24.16 -10.90
CA GLN A 427 3.56 -24.65 -10.24
C GLN A 427 2.75 -23.44 -9.75
N ASP A 428 1.43 -23.52 -9.87
CA ASP A 428 0.48 -22.50 -9.42
C ASP A 428 0.68 -21.10 -10.04
N ILE A 429 1.34 -21.03 -11.21
CA ILE A 429 1.51 -19.83 -12.02
C ILE A 429 0.98 -20.13 -13.41
N LYS A 430 0.00 -19.33 -13.88
CA LYS A 430 -0.55 -19.50 -15.25
C LYS A 430 0.49 -19.05 -16.27
N VAL A 431 0.73 -19.89 -17.28
CA VAL A 431 1.69 -19.61 -18.37
C VAL A 431 0.93 -19.41 -19.67
N PHE A 432 1.05 -18.25 -20.26
CA PHE A 432 0.63 -17.92 -21.62
C PHE A 432 1.90 -17.88 -22.48
N LYS A 433 2.07 -18.86 -23.32
CA LYS A 433 3.30 -19.03 -24.10
C LYS A 433 2.95 -19.27 -25.57
N LEU A 434 3.64 -18.58 -26.47
CA LEU A 434 3.62 -18.86 -27.89
C LEU A 434 4.25 -20.24 -28.17
N GLN A 435 3.86 -20.85 -29.28
CA GLN A 435 4.40 -22.12 -29.74
C GLN A 435 5.94 -22.05 -29.84
N ASP A 436 6.60 -23.16 -29.55
CA ASP A 436 8.06 -23.25 -29.58
C ASP A 436 8.64 -22.77 -30.93
N LYS A 437 9.73 -22.00 -30.85
CA LYS A 437 10.44 -21.32 -31.93
C LYS A 437 9.79 -20.06 -32.50
N TYR A 438 8.69 -19.60 -31.89
CA TYR A 438 8.06 -18.33 -32.26
C TYR A 438 8.29 -17.27 -31.21
N ASN A 439 8.64 -16.07 -31.66
CA ASN A 439 8.39 -14.86 -30.90
C ASN A 439 7.17 -14.12 -31.44
N THR A 440 6.77 -13.09 -30.76
CA THR A 440 5.56 -12.32 -31.07
C THR A 440 5.56 -11.78 -32.48
N GLU A 441 6.65 -11.17 -32.95
CA GLU A 441 6.76 -10.58 -34.29
C GLU A 441 6.66 -11.64 -35.39
N LYS A 442 7.34 -12.74 -35.22
CA LYS A 442 7.33 -13.83 -36.19
C LYS A 442 5.96 -14.46 -36.31
N ARG A 443 5.27 -14.66 -35.18
CA ARG A 443 3.92 -15.23 -35.16
C ARG A 443 2.93 -14.34 -35.91
N ILE A 444 2.98 -13.03 -35.67
CA ILE A 444 2.12 -12.06 -36.35
C ILE A 444 2.39 -12.07 -37.87
N LEU A 445 3.67 -12.00 -38.28
CA LEU A 445 4.05 -11.98 -39.68
C LEU A 445 3.59 -13.23 -40.44
N GLU A 446 3.66 -14.43 -39.85
CA GLU A 446 3.19 -15.65 -40.51
C GLU A 446 1.69 -15.63 -40.75
N ASP A 447 0.91 -15.12 -39.80
CA ASP A 447 -0.54 -15.13 -39.85
C ASP A 447 -1.17 -13.97 -40.65
N ILE A 448 -0.45 -12.86 -40.84
CA ILE A 448 -0.91 -11.71 -41.65
C ILE A 448 -0.84 -12.06 -43.13
N LYS A 449 -1.92 -11.77 -43.89
CA LYS A 449 -1.95 -11.88 -45.35
C LYS A 449 -1.13 -10.79 -46.01
N PHE A 450 -0.65 -11.07 -47.22
CA PHE A 450 0.21 -10.17 -47.99
C PHE A 450 -0.36 -8.73 -48.08
N ASP A 451 -1.66 -8.60 -48.38
CA ASP A 451 -2.32 -7.30 -48.57
C ASP A 451 -2.30 -6.40 -47.31
N ASN A 452 -2.09 -6.98 -46.14
CA ASN A 452 -2.01 -6.27 -44.86
C ASN A 452 -0.58 -6.04 -44.37
N LEU A 453 0.46 -6.56 -45.05
CA LEU A 453 1.87 -6.34 -44.66
C LEU A 453 2.27 -4.87 -44.72
N LYS A 454 1.68 -4.06 -45.61
CA LYS A 454 1.89 -2.62 -45.68
C LYS A 454 1.62 -1.94 -44.33
N ARG A 455 0.58 -2.36 -43.60
CA ARG A 455 0.23 -1.81 -42.28
C ARG A 455 1.38 -1.96 -41.26
N LEU A 456 2.14 -3.07 -41.37
CA LEU A 456 3.31 -3.27 -40.52
C LEU A 456 4.44 -2.29 -40.88
N ILE A 457 4.67 -2.04 -42.19
CA ILE A 457 5.63 -1.03 -42.67
C ILE A 457 5.20 0.36 -42.18
N ASP A 458 3.91 0.70 -42.26
CA ASP A 458 3.37 1.97 -41.76
C ASP A 458 3.64 2.13 -40.26
N ILE A 459 3.51 1.07 -39.45
CA ILE A 459 3.88 1.06 -38.04
C ILE A 459 5.40 1.32 -37.86
N MET A 460 6.25 0.69 -38.68
CA MET A 460 7.69 0.92 -38.63
C MET A 460 8.02 2.39 -38.91
N VAL A 461 7.35 3.01 -39.86
CA VAL A 461 7.49 4.45 -40.19
C VAL A 461 7.00 5.34 -39.04
N GLN A 462 5.92 5.00 -38.39
CA GLN A 462 5.43 5.76 -37.23
C GLN A 462 6.39 5.75 -36.03
N ILE A 463 7.16 4.67 -35.88
CA ILE A 463 8.10 4.53 -34.76
C ILE A 463 9.45 5.12 -35.07
N LYS A 464 9.87 5.05 -36.34
CA LYS A 464 11.09 5.59 -36.88
C LYS A 464 10.73 6.59 -37.99
N ASP A 465 11.70 7.24 -38.56
CA ASP A 465 11.48 8.08 -39.71
C ASP A 465 11.39 7.24 -41.00
N GLU A 466 10.71 7.79 -41.99
CA GLU A 466 10.49 7.19 -43.31
C GLU A 466 11.82 6.82 -44.00
N ILE A 467 12.81 7.73 -43.93
CA ILE A 467 14.13 7.56 -44.56
C ILE A 467 14.86 6.33 -43.99
N LEU A 468 14.73 6.10 -42.70
CA LEU A 468 15.38 4.95 -42.06
C LEU A 468 14.72 3.63 -42.48
N VAL A 469 13.40 3.61 -42.57
CA VAL A 469 12.66 2.42 -43.00
C VAL A 469 12.94 2.12 -44.46
N GLU A 470 12.91 3.11 -45.36
CA GLU A 470 13.30 2.96 -46.77
C GLU A 470 14.73 2.40 -46.92
N ARG A 471 15.68 2.90 -46.14
CA ARG A 471 17.05 2.36 -46.14
C ARG A 471 17.10 0.88 -45.70
N TYR A 472 16.28 0.46 -44.76
CA TYR A 472 16.21 -0.95 -44.40
C TYR A 472 15.51 -1.78 -45.46
N MET A 473 14.48 -1.26 -46.13
CA MET A 473 13.88 -1.91 -47.29
C MET A 473 14.90 -2.07 -48.43
N GLU A 474 15.67 -1.04 -48.73
CA GLU A 474 16.76 -1.12 -49.71
C GLU A 474 17.83 -2.17 -49.32
N GLU A 475 18.23 -2.21 -48.07
CA GLU A 475 19.24 -3.17 -47.57
C GLU A 475 18.77 -4.63 -47.72
N PHE A 476 17.51 -4.92 -47.45
CA PHE A 476 16.99 -6.30 -47.45
C PHE A 476 16.32 -6.71 -48.75
N PHE A 477 15.72 -5.78 -49.47
CA PHE A 477 14.99 -6.07 -50.72
C PHE A 477 15.72 -5.55 -51.97
N GLY A 478 16.73 -4.69 -51.82
CA GLY A 478 17.47 -4.10 -52.93
C GLY A 478 16.73 -2.93 -53.59
N ILE A 479 15.64 -2.46 -53.03
CA ILE A 479 14.80 -1.38 -53.57
C ILE A 479 14.43 -0.44 -52.42
N SER A 480 14.62 0.87 -52.63
CA SER A 480 14.19 1.92 -51.72
C SER A 480 12.70 2.17 -51.96
N THR A 481 11.86 1.52 -51.17
CA THR A 481 10.39 1.62 -51.24
C THR A 481 9.72 1.39 -49.90
N LEU A 482 8.60 2.02 -49.70
CA LEU A 482 7.67 1.74 -48.58
C LEU A 482 6.42 0.97 -49.02
N ASP A 483 6.28 0.73 -50.34
CA ASP A 483 5.17 -0.10 -50.84
C ASP A 483 5.61 -1.54 -51.04
N ILE A 484 5.06 -2.43 -50.23
CA ILE A 484 5.35 -3.88 -50.29
C ILE A 484 4.97 -4.50 -51.65
N ASN A 485 4.07 -3.87 -52.40
CA ASN A 485 3.71 -4.34 -53.73
C ASN A 485 4.86 -4.23 -54.73
N ASP A 486 5.79 -3.30 -54.57
CA ASP A 486 6.94 -3.14 -55.44
C ASP A 486 7.91 -4.34 -55.42
N VAL A 487 7.84 -5.16 -54.37
CA VAL A 487 8.70 -6.34 -54.20
C VAL A 487 7.96 -7.67 -54.49
N LYS A 488 6.64 -7.61 -54.71
CA LYS A 488 5.78 -8.78 -54.88
C LYS A 488 6.20 -9.68 -56.04
N ASP A 489 6.57 -9.09 -57.16
CA ASP A 489 6.95 -9.83 -58.37
C ASP A 489 8.37 -10.40 -58.31
N SER A 490 9.20 -9.90 -57.39
CA SER A 490 10.60 -10.29 -57.24
C SER A 490 10.85 -11.37 -56.19
N PHE A 491 9.92 -11.58 -55.27
CA PHE A 491 10.08 -12.49 -54.11
C PHE A 491 8.82 -13.27 -53.86
N GLN A 492 8.95 -14.52 -53.33
CA GLN A 492 7.83 -15.25 -52.81
C GLN A 492 7.31 -14.65 -51.50
N GLU A 493 6.05 -14.78 -51.18
CA GLU A 493 5.44 -14.22 -49.98
C GLU A 493 6.19 -14.63 -48.70
N LYS A 494 6.64 -15.87 -48.61
CA LYS A 494 7.44 -16.37 -47.50
C LYS A 494 8.77 -15.59 -47.35
N ASP A 495 9.47 -15.40 -48.48
CA ASP A 495 10.76 -14.66 -48.45
C ASP A 495 10.56 -13.20 -48.06
N ILE A 496 9.43 -12.61 -48.45
CA ILE A 496 9.08 -11.22 -48.05
C ILE A 496 8.86 -11.15 -46.55
N LYS A 497 8.11 -12.09 -45.97
CA LYS A 497 7.87 -12.17 -44.54
C LYS A 497 9.16 -12.40 -43.74
N ASP A 498 10.02 -13.29 -44.20
CA ASP A 498 11.33 -13.55 -43.58
C ASP A 498 12.25 -12.31 -43.60
N LYS A 499 12.26 -11.55 -44.71
CA LYS A 499 13.01 -10.31 -44.85
C LYS A 499 12.45 -9.21 -43.93
N LEU A 500 11.15 -9.03 -43.88
CA LEU A 500 10.49 -8.10 -42.93
C LEU A 500 10.80 -8.48 -41.49
N TYR A 501 10.76 -9.75 -41.13
CA TYR A 501 11.15 -10.22 -39.81
C TYR A 501 12.59 -9.81 -39.47
N ASN A 502 13.54 -10.01 -40.40
CA ASN A 502 14.93 -9.61 -40.18
C ASN A 502 15.09 -8.10 -39.99
N ILE A 503 14.26 -7.26 -40.62
CA ILE A 503 14.22 -5.82 -40.35
C ILE A 503 13.72 -5.55 -38.92
N LEU A 504 12.65 -6.21 -38.48
CA LEU A 504 12.06 -6.01 -37.17
C LEU A 504 13.00 -6.37 -36.02
N ILE A 505 13.77 -7.46 -36.16
CA ILE A 505 14.73 -7.90 -35.13
C ILE A 505 16.11 -7.22 -35.24
N LYS A 506 16.28 -6.28 -36.20
CA LYS A 506 17.57 -5.61 -36.42
C LYS A 506 17.99 -4.79 -35.20
N LYS A 507 19.27 -4.92 -34.86
CA LYS A 507 19.86 -4.17 -33.75
C LYS A 507 20.65 -2.98 -34.27
N ASN A 508 20.73 -1.93 -33.48
CA ASN A 508 21.55 -0.76 -33.78
C ASN A 508 23.04 -1.01 -33.41
N SER A 509 23.92 -0.03 -33.67
CA SER A 509 25.35 -0.10 -33.34
C SER A 509 25.68 -0.28 -31.86
N LYS A 510 24.71 -0.13 -30.96
CA LYS A 510 24.80 -0.36 -29.51
C LYS A 510 24.14 -1.67 -29.07
N ASP A 511 23.92 -2.61 -29.98
CA ASP A 511 23.28 -3.90 -29.77
C ASP A 511 21.84 -3.80 -29.17
N LYS A 512 21.14 -2.70 -29.47
CA LYS A 512 19.76 -2.49 -29.04
C LYS A 512 18.82 -2.71 -30.22
N ASP A 513 17.74 -3.42 -29.95
CA ASP A 513 16.66 -3.65 -30.93
C ASP A 513 16.07 -2.31 -31.38
N ILE A 514 15.86 -2.16 -32.68
CA ILE A 514 15.42 -0.91 -33.30
C ILE A 514 13.90 -0.74 -33.16
N PHE A 515 13.15 -1.83 -33.35
CA PHE A 515 11.69 -1.86 -33.35
C PHE A 515 11.08 -2.54 -32.10
N LYS A 516 11.84 -2.72 -31.02
CA LYS A 516 11.29 -3.20 -29.76
C LYS A 516 10.94 -2.05 -28.82
N GLY A 517 9.90 -2.25 -28.03
CA GLY A 517 9.51 -1.31 -26.99
C GLY A 517 8.00 -1.18 -26.81
N THR A 518 7.63 -0.47 -25.77
CA THR A 518 6.22 -0.31 -25.35
C THR A 518 5.34 0.36 -26.42
N VAL A 519 5.87 1.39 -27.09
CA VAL A 519 5.14 2.13 -28.13
C VAL A 519 4.92 1.23 -29.35
N TYR A 520 5.95 0.51 -29.78
CA TYR A 520 5.85 -0.47 -30.84
C TYR A 520 4.82 -1.56 -30.51
N GLY A 521 4.91 -2.14 -29.32
CA GLY A 521 3.93 -3.13 -28.86
C GLY A 521 2.49 -2.62 -28.85
N LYS A 522 2.29 -1.33 -28.53
CA LYS A 522 0.97 -0.70 -28.58
C LYS A 522 0.39 -0.63 -30.00
N TYR A 523 1.20 -0.22 -30.99
CA TYR A 523 0.79 -0.23 -32.40
C TYR A 523 0.56 -1.65 -32.92
N LEU A 524 1.41 -2.61 -32.52
CA LEU A 524 1.16 -4.02 -32.86
C LEU A 524 -0.15 -4.53 -32.25
N GLY A 525 -0.44 -4.18 -31.00
CA GLY A 525 -1.71 -4.53 -30.36
C GLY A 525 -2.93 -3.97 -31.11
N GLU A 526 -2.83 -2.77 -31.64
CA GLU A 526 -3.87 -2.20 -32.50
C GLU A 526 -4.02 -2.95 -33.83
N LEU A 527 -2.91 -3.26 -34.51
CA LEU A 527 -2.92 -4.08 -35.72
C LEU A 527 -3.54 -5.48 -35.48
N ILE A 528 -3.16 -6.14 -34.38
CA ILE A 528 -3.69 -7.43 -33.99
C ILE A 528 -5.21 -7.35 -33.78
N HIS A 529 -5.68 -6.32 -33.11
CA HIS A 529 -7.11 -6.10 -32.87
C HIS A 529 -7.86 -5.91 -34.20
N ASP A 530 -7.39 -5.01 -35.05
CA ASP A 530 -8.02 -4.71 -36.34
C ASP A 530 -8.14 -5.94 -37.25
N LEU A 531 -7.14 -6.82 -37.20
CA LEU A 531 -7.09 -8.05 -37.98
C LEU A 531 -7.70 -9.28 -37.26
N SER A 532 -8.17 -9.09 -36.03
CA SER A 532 -8.67 -10.19 -35.18
C SER A 532 -9.88 -10.94 -35.75
N THR A 533 -10.68 -10.27 -36.58
CA THR A 533 -11.85 -10.87 -37.26
C THR A 533 -11.57 -11.38 -38.66
N THR A 534 -10.40 -11.08 -39.21
CA THR A 534 -9.99 -11.38 -40.59
C THR A 534 -8.77 -12.30 -40.63
N ASP A 535 -7.57 -11.73 -40.79
CA ASP A 535 -6.33 -12.49 -40.98
C ASP A 535 -5.94 -13.30 -39.75
N LEU A 536 -6.05 -12.66 -38.59
CA LEU A 536 -5.63 -13.22 -37.30
C LEU A 536 -6.75 -13.95 -36.55
N LYS A 537 -7.91 -14.13 -37.15
CA LYS A 537 -9.08 -14.77 -36.50
C LYS A 537 -8.77 -16.10 -35.81
N ASN A 538 -7.94 -16.91 -36.42
CA ASN A 538 -7.53 -18.22 -35.90
C ASN A 538 -6.06 -18.21 -35.42
N SER A 539 -5.47 -17.06 -35.27
CA SER A 539 -4.09 -16.95 -34.82
C SER A 539 -3.96 -17.34 -33.35
N GLU A 540 -2.86 -18.00 -33.03
CA GLU A 540 -2.48 -18.37 -31.68
C GLU A 540 -2.42 -17.15 -30.74
N ILE A 541 -1.94 -15.98 -31.23
CA ILE A 541 -1.84 -14.77 -30.39
C ILE A 541 -3.22 -14.28 -29.93
N ILE A 542 -4.25 -14.37 -30.77
CA ILE A 542 -5.63 -14.05 -30.39
C ILE A 542 -6.16 -15.02 -29.35
N SER A 543 -5.86 -16.32 -29.50
CA SER A 543 -6.23 -17.33 -28.51
C SER A 543 -5.61 -17.03 -27.15
N LEU A 544 -4.31 -16.74 -27.12
CA LEU A 544 -3.59 -16.41 -25.88
C LEU A 544 -4.11 -15.12 -25.22
N LEU A 545 -4.40 -14.08 -26.01
CA LEU A 545 -4.98 -12.83 -25.48
C LEU A 545 -6.37 -13.05 -24.87
N ASN A 546 -7.19 -13.93 -25.49
CA ASN A 546 -8.47 -14.32 -24.91
C ASN A 546 -8.29 -15.13 -23.61
N GLU A 547 -7.31 -16.04 -23.55
CA GLU A 547 -6.98 -16.74 -22.31
C GLU A 547 -6.51 -15.79 -21.21
N VAL A 548 -5.70 -14.78 -21.53
CA VAL A 548 -5.31 -13.71 -20.59
C VAL A 548 -6.56 -13.01 -20.06
N ARG A 549 -7.48 -12.64 -20.94
CA ARG A 549 -8.76 -12.01 -20.57
C ARG A 549 -9.57 -12.88 -19.61
N ILE A 550 -9.69 -14.19 -19.91
CA ILE A 550 -10.40 -15.17 -19.06
C ILE A 550 -9.73 -15.27 -17.69
N TRP A 551 -8.40 -15.41 -17.63
CA TRP A 551 -7.66 -15.47 -16.37
C TRP A 551 -7.86 -14.20 -15.54
N CYS A 552 -7.85 -13.03 -16.17
CA CYS A 552 -8.13 -11.77 -15.49
C CYS A 552 -9.53 -11.76 -14.86
N ASN A 553 -10.54 -12.32 -15.51
CA ASN A 553 -11.91 -12.37 -15.00
C ASN A 553 -12.09 -13.33 -13.81
N GLY A 554 -11.19 -14.29 -13.64
CA GLY A 554 -11.32 -15.31 -12.60
C GLY A 554 -12.39 -16.37 -12.88
N ILE A 555 -12.74 -16.56 -14.19
CA ILE A 555 -13.70 -17.55 -14.66
C ILE A 555 -12.96 -18.79 -15.16
#